data_621aff9eda206341e3be48f610f2113c
#
_entry.id   621aff9eda206341e3be48f610f2113c
#
_cell.length_a   1.000
_cell.length_b   1.000
_cell.length_c   1.000
_cell.angle_alpha   90.00
_cell.angle_beta   90.00
_cell.angle_gamma   90.00
#
_symmetry.space_group_name_H-M   'P 1'
#
loop_
_entity.id
_entity.type
_entity.pdbx_description
1 polymer ?
#
loop_
_entity_poly.entity_id
_entity_poly.type
_entity_poly.pdbx_seq_one_letter_code
_entity_poly.pdbx_strand_id
1 'polypeptide(L)'
;MTIKRNCCNANLLYNNFIGEKMRNIVGPPVSGEDFWDREEVIELIGNSLKKQSVLLSAPRRFGKTSIMRKIYENSMDYLPIFIDVEGLERPEEFISILISEVYKRNKNLKDNFLKNIGIKILERIDKIDIWKLRISLKENLKENWFELGRELFKTLKISEKPILFLIDEIPLMIRNIKDKEIAKSFLHWLRGLRQMPEISEKTRWVFGSSIGFNYVIKNVGTTSEVINDLKTIRIAEFERSQAEDFIKKLIDEEIEIKDLDSSIIDGLLHKVGTPIPFFLQVIINELINLVKGGRFLSPDLIKDAYDQMLSPWNRSYFEHYYERLAIYYEPQMARVVKKMLSLIAKKDTVNETELLELFRREIEGKEDEDTFSLILSDLENDFYVVKRDTYYQFSTKLLKDWWNRYYG
;
A
#
# COMPACT_ATOMS: atom_id res chain seq x y z
N MET A 1 -57.54 -39.85 -21.73
CA MET A 1 -56.10 -39.89 -21.46
C MET A 1 -55.60 -38.49 -21.23
N THR A 2 -55.47 -38.13 -19.94
CA THR A 2 -55.27 -36.76 -19.46
C THR A 2 -53.82 -36.61 -19.03
N ILE A 3 -53.04 -35.79 -19.75
CA ILE A 3 -51.65 -35.50 -19.40
C ILE A 3 -51.65 -34.29 -18.49
N LYS A 4 -51.34 -34.51 -17.19
CA LYS A 4 -51.08 -33.47 -16.23
C LYS A 4 -49.68 -32.87 -16.48
N ARG A 5 -49.60 -31.58 -16.81
CA ARG A 5 -48.38 -30.79 -16.78
C ARG A 5 -48.07 -30.39 -15.36
N ASN A 6 -46.98 -30.90 -14.84
CA ASN A 6 -46.36 -30.40 -13.62
C ASN A 6 -45.67 -29.08 -13.88
N CYS A 7 -46.22 -27.97 -13.39
CA CYS A 7 -45.52 -26.70 -13.21
C CYS A 7 -44.74 -26.81 -11.90
N CYS A 8 -43.49 -27.19 -11.99
CA CYS A 8 -42.56 -27.12 -10.86
C CYS A 8 -41.95 -25.72 -10.74
N ASN A 9 -42.24 -25.10 -9.63
CA ASN A 9 -41.42 -24.15 -8.86
C ASN A 9 -40.19 -23.53 -9.57
N ALA A 10 -40.42 -22.40 -10.23
CA ALA A 10 -39.38 -21.47 -10.68
C ALA A 10 -39.28 -20.25 -9.73
N ASN A 11 -39.92 -20.28 -8.54
CA ASN A 11 -39.99 -19.11 -7.62
C ASN A 11 -39.20 -19.27 -6.34
N LEU A 12 -38.20 -20.15 -6.27
CA LEU A 12 -37.40 -20.35 -5.05
C LEU A 12 -35.92 -19.99 -5.18
N LEU A 13 -35.49 -19.35 -6.29
CA LEU A 13 -34.10 -18.93 -6.49
C LEU A 13 -33.91 -17.40 -6.66
N TYR A 14 -34.95 -16.60 -6.40
CA TYR A 14 -34.88 -15.13 -6.60
C TYR A 14 -34.81 -14.31 -5.28
N ASN A 15 -34.68 -14.92 -4.13
CA ASN A 15 -34.72 -14.21 -2.84
C ASN A 15 -33.45 -14.35 -1.99
N ASN A 16 -32.24 -14.30 -2.55
CA ASN A 16 -31.02 -14.15 -1.74
C ASN A 16 -29.90 -13.34 -2.43
N PHE A 17 -30.23 -12.37 -3.28
CA PHE A 17 -29.35 -11.27 -3.63
C PHE A 17 -29.84 -10.00 -2.90
N ILE A 18 -29.81 -10.01 -1.57
CA ILE A 18 -29.61 -8.77 -0.82
C ILE A 18 -28.13 -8.48 -1.07
N GLY A 19 -27.82 -7.53 -1.98
CA GLY A 19 -26.47 -7.07 -2.21
C GLY A 19 -25.84 -6.78 -0.85
N GLU A 20 -24.68 -7.37 -0.55
CA GLU A 20 -24.01 -7.08 0.70
C GLU A 20 -23.77 -5.57 0.79
N LYS A 21 -24.17 -4.97 1.90
CA LYS A 21 -24.01 -3.53 2.14
C LYS A 21 -22.53 -3.19 2.28
N MET A 22 -22.09 -2.12 1.64
CA MET A 22 -20.75 -1.57 1.83
C MET A 22 -20.59 -1.09 3.29
N ARG A 23 -19.57 -1.59 3.97
CA ARG A 23 -19.30 -1.26 5.38
C ARG A 23 -18.21 -0.20 5.48
N ASN A 24 -18.31 0.67 6.46
CA ASN A 24 -17.24 1.61 6.78
C ASN A 24 -16.12 0.91 7.58
N ILE A 25 -15.18 0.28 6.90
CA ILE A 25 -14.06 -0.44 7.54
C ILE A 25 -12.87 0.51 7.69
N VAL A 26 -12.64 0.98 8.91
CA VAL A 26 -11.54 1.91 9.23
C VAL A 26 -10.27 1.13 9.56
N GLY A 27 -9.24 1.26 8.73
CA GLY A 27 -7.89 0.75 9.00
C GLY A 27 -7.47 -0.45 8.18
N PRO A 28 -8.08 -1.63 8.28
CA PRO A 28 -7.72 -2.79 7.47
C PRO A 28 -7.93 -2.57 5.97
N PRO A 29 -7.13 -3.21 5.10
CA PRO A 29 -7.41 -3.22 3.67
C PRO A 29 -8.74 -3.88 3.36
N VAL A 30 -9.53 -3.24 2.50
CA VAL A 30 -10.86 -3.71 2.08
C VAL A 30 -10.80 -4.57 0.82
N SER A 31 -11.83 -5.40 0.62
CA SER A 31 -12.04 -6.27 -0.54
C SER A 31 -13.53 -6.46 -0.82
N GLY A 32 -13.89 -7.15 -1.89
CA GLY A 32 -15.29 -7.43 -2.25
C GLY A 32 -16.12 -6.16 -2.43
N GLU A 33 -17.29 -6.12 -1.80
CA GLU A 33 -18.26 -5.00 -1.85
C GLU A 33 -17.80 -3.76 -1.05
N ASP A 34 -16.87 -3.92 -0.12
CA ASP A 34 -16.32 -2.80 0.64
C ASP A 34 -15.24 -2.02 -0.14
N PHE A 35 -14.85 -2.52 -1.33
CA PHE A 35 -13.91 -1.85 -2.22
C PHE A 35 -14.62 -0.80 -3.06
N TRP A 36 -14.10 0.43 -3.08
CA TRP A 36 -14.70 1.56 -3.76
C TRP A 36 -13.78 2.20 -4.78
N ASP A 37 -14.33 2.39 -5.99
CA ASP A 37 -13.91 3.30 -7.06
C ASP A 37 -12.40 3.48 -7.28
N ARG A 38 -11.76 2.45 -7.82
CA ARG A 38 -10.35 2.47 -8.28
C ARG A 38 -10.19 1.68 -9.60
N GLU A 39 -11.28 1.49 -10.32
CA GLU A 39 -11.34 0.71 -11.56
C GLU A 39 -10.37 1.26 -12.61
N GLU A 40 -10.27 2.58 -12.76
CA GLU A 40 -9.33 3.22 -13.70
C GLU A 40 -7.87 2.89 -13.36
N VAL A 41 -7.52 2.92 -12.08
CA VAL A 41 -6.16 2.55 -11.62
C VAL A 41 -5.90 1.06 -11.88
N ILE A 42 -6.87 0.19 -11.62
CA ILE A 42 -6.76 -1.25 -11.88
C ILE A 42 -6.60 -1.52 -13.37
N GLU A 43 -7.38 -0.84 -14.22
CA GLU A 43 -7.26 -0.94 -15.67
C GLU A 43 -5.90 -0.46 -16.17
N LEU A 44 -5.41 0.67 -15.66
CA LEU A 44 -4.08 1.19 -15.99
C LEU A 44 -2.98 0.20 -15.60
N ILE A 45 -3.08 -0.44 -14.42
CA ILE A 45 -2.17 -1.50 -13.99
C ILE A 45 -2.26 -2.68 -14.96
N GLY A 46 -3.45 -3.18 -15.25
CA GLY A 46 -3.67 -4.29 -16.17
C GLY A 46 -3.09 -4.04 -17.58
N ASN A 47 -3.30 -2.84 -18.13
CA ASN A 47 -2.75 -2.44 -19.41
C ASN A 47 -1.22 -2.32 -19.38
N SER A 48 -0.64 -1.88 -18.27
CA SER A 48 0.81 -1.79 -18.08
C SER A 48 1.44 -3.18 -18.00
N LEU A 49 0.81 -4.11 -17.28
CA LEU A 49 1.30 -5.49 -17.09
C LEU A 49 1.41 -6.29 -18.39
N LYS A 50 0.67 -5.93 -19.44
CA LYS A 50 0.83 -6.52 -20.78
C LYS A 50 2.21 -6.24 -21.37
N LYS A 51 2.88 -5.18 -20.95
CA LYS A 51 4.16 -4.70 -21.50
C LYS A 51 5.32 -4.83 -20.50
N GLN A 52 5.12 -4.43 -19.25
CA GLN A 52 6.16 -4.31 -18.24
C GLN A 52 5.61 -4.47 -16.82
N SER A 53 6.48 -4.68 -15.86
CA SER A 53 6.13 -4.71 -14.42
C SER A 53 5.83 -3.30 -13.89
N VAL A 54 5.16 -3.22 -12.75
CA VAL A 54 4.63 -1.96 -12.18
C VAL A 54 5.23 -1.69 -10.80
N LEU A 55 5.55 -0.43 -10.54
CA LEU A 55 5.76 0.13 -9.21
C LEU A 55 4.51 0.93 -8.83
N LEU A 56 3.73 0.42 -7.90
CA LEU A 56 2.53 1.07 -7.39
C LEU A 56 2.90 1.92 -6.18
N SER A 57 2.97 3.22 -6.38
CA SER A 57 3.41 4.19 -5.38
C SER A 57 2.22 4.94 -4.78
N ALA A 58 2.09 4.90 -3.48
CA ALA A 58 1.15 5.73 -2.75
C ALA A 58 1.57 5.86 -1.29
N PRO A 59 1.34 6.99 -0.66
CA PRO A 59 1.46 7.11 0.79
C PRO A 59 0.58 6.10 1.51
N ARG A 60 0.82 5.86 2.80
CA ARG A 60 -0.09 5.03 3.61
C ARG A 60 -1.51 5.59 3.56
N ARG A 61 -2.51 4.69 3.65
CA ARG A 61 -3.95 5.03 3.73
C ARG A 61 -4.61 5.45 2.41
N PHE A 62 -3.91 5.39 1.28
CA PHE A 62 -4.48 5.66 -0.05
C PHE A 62 -5.17 4.45 -0.71
N GLY A 63 -5.19 3.30 -0.04
CA GLY A 63 -5.86 2.09 -0.55
C GLY A 63 -4.98 1.19 -1.44
N LYS A 64 -3.64 1.36 -1.45
CA LYS A 64 -2.69 0.56 -2.24
C LYS A 64 -2.90 -0.95 -2.07
N THR A 65 -2.89 -1.44 -0.82
CA THR A 65 -3.09 -2.86 -0.51
C THR A 65 -4.46 -3.38 -0.95
N SER A 66 -5.51 -2.55 -0.83
CA SER A 66 -6.86 -2.89 -1.30
C SER A 66 -6.91 -3.07 -2.83
N ILE A 67 -6.25 -2.18 -3.59
CA ILE A 67 -6.11 -2.31 -5.04
C ILE A 67 -5.37 -3.61 -5.39
N MET A 68 -4.24 -3.90 -4.73
CA MET A 68 -3.48 -5.12 -4.96
C MET A 68 -4.30 -6.38 -4.64
N ARG A 69 -5.10 -6.36 -3.58
CA ARG A 69 -6.04 -7.46 -3.25
C ARG A 69 -7.14 -7.62 -4.30
N LYS A 70 -7.71 -6.52 -4.79
CA LYS A 70 -8.71 -6.57 -5.86
C LYS A 70 -8.14 -7.17 -7.15
N ILE A 71 -6.90 -6.83 -7.50
CA ILE A 71 -6.19 -7.46 -8.64
C ILE A 71 -5.97 -8.95 -8.37
N TYR A 72 -5.57 -9.32 -7.15
CA TYR A 72 -5.37 -10.71 -6.74
C TYR A 72 -6.65 -11.56 -6.87
N GLU A 73 -7.79 -11.00 -6.48
CA GLU A 73 -9.09 -11.68 -6.54
C GLU A 73 -9.62 -11.86 -7.96
N ASN A 74 -9.38 -10.87 -8.84
CA ASN A 74 -10.00 -10.80 -10.16
C ASN A 74 -9.05 -11.08 -11.33
N SER A 75 -7.81 -11.49 -11.09
CA SER A 75 -6.85 -11.76 -12.16
C SER A 75 -7.19 -13.05 -12.90
N MET A 76 -7.68 -12.93 -14.15
CA MET A 76 -8.03 -14.07 -15.01
C MET A 76 -6.86 -14.54 -15.88
N ASP A 77 -6.03 -13.59 -16.35
CA ASP A 77 -4.94 -13.84 -17.29
C ASP A 77 -3.66 -14.35 -16.62
N TYR A 78 -3.55 -14.18 -15.32
CA TYR A 78 -2.37 -14.51 -14.53
C TYR A 78 -2.70 -15.49 -13.40
N LEU A 79 -1.68 -16.18 -12.91
CA LEU A 79 -1.70 -16.83 -11.59
C LEU A 79 -1.22 -15.81 -10.57
N PRO A 80 -2.12 -15.15 -9.80
CA PRO A 80 -1.71 -14.09 -8.88
C PRO A 80 -1.17 -14.67 -7.58
N ILE A 81 -0.04 -14.10 -7.11
CA ILE A 81 0.60 -14.39 -5.81
C ILE A 81 0.73 -13.07 -5.07
N PHE A 82 0.05 -12.94 -3.94
CA PHE A 82 0.12 -11.75 -3.08
C PHE A 82 0.94 -12.04 -1.83
N ILE A 83 1.90 -11.15 -1.54
CA ILE A 83 2.76 -11.24 -0.36
C ILE A 83 3.02 -9.83 0.19
N ASP A 84 2.85 -9.68 1.49
CA ASP A 84 3.35 -8.56 2.25
C ASP A 84 4.74 -8.92 2.78
N VAL A 85 5.72 -8.08 2.47
CA VAL A 85 7.13 -8.32 2.82
C VAL A 85 7.66 -7.33 3.87
N GLU A 86 6.81 -6.50 4.47
CA GLU A 86 7.19 -5.47 5.45
C GLU A 86 8.08 -6.02 6.58
N GLY A 87 7.78 -7.21 7.08
CA GLY A 87 8.51 -7.85 8.19
C GLY A 87 9.73 -8.69 7.81
N LEU A 88 10.13 -8.74 6.53
CA LEU A 88 11.26 -9.53 6.09
C LEU A 88 12.58 -8.75 6.21
N GLU A 89 13.65 -9.47 6.57
CA GLU A 89 14.98 -8.90 6.80
C GLU A 89 16.07 -9.52 5.89
N ARG A 90 15.73 -10.55 5.09
CA ARG A 90 16.70 -11.32 4.33
C ARG A 90 16.19 -11.78 2.98
N PRO A 91 17.07 -11.81 1.92
CA PRO A 91 16.71 -12.32 0.59
C PRO A 91 16.16 -13.75 0.59
N GLU A 92 16.77 -14.66 1.37
CA GLU A 92 16.32 -16.06 1.45
C GLU A 92 14.91 -16.21 2.02
N GLU A 93 14.47 -15.31 2.90
CA GLU A 93 13.09 -15.28 3.40
C GLU A 93 12.12 -14.92 2.30
N PHE A 94 12.43 -13.86 1.53
CA PHE A 94 11.64 -13.42 0.39
C PHE A 94 11.48 -14.55 -0.64
N ILE A 95 12.58 -15.15 -1.06
CA ILE A 95 12.58 -16.21 -2.07
C ILE A 95 11.81 -17.44 -1.57
N SER A 96 12.02 -17.85 -0.32
CA SER A 96 11.34 -19.02 0.25
C SER A 96 9.84 -18.83 0.35
N ILE A 97 9.37 -17.60 0.69
CA ILE A 97 7.95 -17.27 0.74
C ILE A 97 7.34 -17.29 -0.66
N LEU A 98 7.95 -16.57 -1.61
CA LEU A 98 7.43 -16.51 -2.98
C LEU A 98 7.27 -17.90 -3.59
N ILE A 99 8.31 -18.69 -3.50
CA ILE A 99 8.28 -20.03 -4.07
C ILE A 99 7.25 -20.92 -3.36
N SER A 100 7.15 -20.85 -2.05
CA SER A 100 6.15 -21.65 -1.31
C SER A 100 4.70 -21.25 -1.67
N GLU A 101 4.42 -19.96 -1.90
CA GLU A 101 3.09 -19.51 -2.31
C GLU A 101 2.76 -19.91 -3.78
N VAL A 102 3.75 -19.87 -4.69
CA VAL A 102 3.57 -20.42 -6.04
C VAL A 102 3.20 -21.90 -6.00
N TYR A 103 3.88 -22.69 -5.16
CA TYR A 103 3.57 -24.11 -5.00
C TYR A 103 2.21 -24.39 -4.41
N LYS A 104 1.80 -23.61 -3.43
CA LYS A 104 0.48 -23.72 -2.82
C LYS A 104 -0.62 -23.58 -3.86
N ARG A 105 -0.42 -22.71 -4.86
CA ARG A 105 -1.40 -22.43 -5.89
C ARG A 105 -1.30 -23.31 -7.14
N ASN A 106 -0.15 -23.90 -7.42
CA ASN A 106 0.07 -24.72 -8.60
C ASN A 106 0.78 -26.02 -8.26
N LYS A 107 0.00 -27.06 -8.00
CA LYS A 107 0.51 -28.40 -7.63
C LYS A 107 1.37 -29.05 -8.72
N ASN A 108 1.10 -28.75 -10.00
CA ASN A 108 1.85 -29.32 -11.12
C ASN A 108 3.28 -28.78 -11.21
N LEU A 109 3.55 -27.56 -10.70
CA LEU A 109 4.89 -27.03 -10.60
C LEU A 109 5.72 -27.77 -9.53
N LYS A 110 5.07 -28.38 -8.54
CA LYS A 110 5.71 -29.07 -7.42
C LYS A 110 6.63 -30.20 -7.89
N ASP A 111 6.13 -31.11 -8.69
CA ASP A 111 6.86 -32.35 -9.07
C ASP A 111 8.06 -32.08 -9.95
N ASN A 112 7.97 -31.13 -10.87
CA ASN A 112 9.09 -30.76 -11.76
C ASN A 112 10.17 -29.96 -11.05
N PHE A 113 9.81 -29.13 -10.12
CA PHE A 113 10.70 -28.32 -9.34
C PHE A 113 11.57 -29.17 -8.37
N LEU A 114 10.91 -30.08 -7.66
CA LEU A 114 11.58 -30.96 -6.69
C LEU A 114 12.66 -31.82 -7.36
N LYS A 115 12.42 -32.23 -8.61
CA LYS A 115 13.38 -33.01 -9.43
C LYS A 115 14.58 -32.17 -9.88
N ASN A 116 14.38 -30.88 -10.18
CA ASN A 116 15.42 -30.05 -10.80
C ASN A 116 16.42 -29.44 -9.81
N ILE A 117 16.08 -29.30 -8.53
CA ILE A 117 16.93 -28.61 -7.52
C ILE A 117 17.87 -29.57 -6.77
N GLY A 118 17.67 -30.89 -6.93
CA GLY A 118 18.55 -31.87 -6.25
C GLY A 118 18.46 -31.82 -4.72
N ILE A 119 17.42 -31.20 -4.16
CA ILE A 119 17.20 -31.14 -2.72
C ILE A 119 16.71 -32.52 -2.28
N LYS A 120 17.66 -33.40 -1.89
CA LYS A 120 17.42 -34.78 -1.43
C LYS A 120 16.40 -34.90 -0.29
N ILE A 121 16.08 -33.82 0.41
CA ILE A 121 15.13 -33.79 1.53
C ILE A 121 13.68 -33.92 1.03
N LEU A 122 13.41 -33.57 -0.23
CA LEU A 122 12.04 -33.48 -0.77
C LEU A 122 11.53 -34.78 -1.40
N GLU A 123 12.42 -35.75 -1.69
CA GLU A 123 12.05 -37.08 -2.22
C GLU A 123 11.24 -37.94 -1.25
N ARG A 124 11.19 -37.56 0.05
CA ARG A 124 10.51 -38.32 1.11
C ARG A 124 9.15 -37.76 1.54
N ILE A 125 8.62 -36.72 0.88
CA ILE A 125 7.48 -36.00 1.42
C ILE A 125 6.30 -35.97 0.42
N ASP A 126 5.49 -37.03 0.44
CA ASP A 126 4.22 -37.13 -0.34
C ASP A 126 3.15 -36.11 0.11
N LYS A 127 3.27 -35.56 1.33
CA LYS A 127 2.41 -34.52 1.88
C LYS A 127 3.27 -33.44 2.52
N ILE A 128 3.85 -32.55 1.69
CA ILE A 128 4.63 -31.44 2.23
C ILE A 128 3.69 -30.43 2.86
N ASP A 129 3.80 -30.26 4.17
CA ASP A 129 3.37 -29.06 4.87
C ASP A 129 4.17 -27.87 4.30
N ILE A 130 3.46 -26.85 3.79
CA ILE A 130 4.03 -25.64 3.19
C ILE A 130 5.03 -24.97 4.13
N TRP A 131 4.78 -25.05 5.42
CA TRP A 131 5.67 -24.58 6.48
C TRP A 131 7.03 -25.28 6.48
N LYS A 132 7.04 -26.59 6.34
CA LYS A 132 8.27 -27.38 6.25
C LYS A 132 9.05 -27.09 4.97
N LEU A 133 8.33 -26.93 3.84
CA LEU A 133 8.94 -26.50 2.58
C LEU A 133 9.64 -25.14 2.72
N ARG A 134 8.94 -24.16 3.29
CA ARG A 134 9.48 -22.82 3.52
C ARG A 134 10.71 -22.81 4.40
N ILE A 135 10.73 -23.57 5.48
CA ILE A 135 11.89 -23.70 6.36
C ILE A 135 13.07 -24.35 5.61
N SER A 136 12.81 -25.44 4.90
CA SER A 136 13.86 -26.12 4.13
C SER A 136 14.44 -25.24 3.04
N LEU A 137 13.62 -24.52 2.30
CA LEU A 137 14.09 -23.55 1.29
C LEU A 137 14.94 -22.45 1.93
N LYS A 138 14.48 -21.86 3.03
CA LYS A 138 15.22 -20.81 3.74
C LYS A 138 16.60 -21.30 4.18
N GLU A 139 16.71 -22.49 4.76
CA GLU A 139 17.99 -23.07 5.17
C GLU A 139 18.94 -23.29 3.99
N ASN A 140 18.47 -23.84 2.88
CA ASN A 140 19.27 -24.08 1.68
C ASN A 140 19.71 -22.79 0.97
N LEU A 141 18.90 -21.72 1.05
CA LEU A 141 19.19 -20.43 0.44
C LEU A 141 20.19 -19.58 1.23
N LYS A 142 20.43 -19.85 2.51
CA LYS A 142 21.29 -19.03 3.38
C LYS A 142 22.68 -18.76 2.81
N GLU A 143 23.31 -19.76 2.24
CA GLU A 143 24.70 -19.66 1.74
C GLU A 143 24.77 -19.18 0.29
N ASN A 144 23.75 -19.44 -0.52
CA ASN A 144 23.75 -19.12 -1.95
C ASN A 144 22.36 -18.71 -2.47
N TRP A 145 21.75 -17.72 -1.83
CA TRP A 145 20.42 -17.23 -2.23
C TRP A 145 20.41 -16.67 -3.66
N PHE A 146 21.52 -16.11 -4.12
CA PHE A 146 21.62 -15.42 -5.40
C PHE A 146 21.46 -16.38 -6.59
N GLU A 147 22.30 -17.41 -6.68
CA GLU A 147 22.27 -18.38 -7.78
C GLU A 147 21.10 -19.35 -7.62
N LEU A 148 20.92 -19.91 -6.42
CA LEU A 148 19.84 -20.84 -6.16
C LEU A 148 18.46 -20.19 -6.34
N GLY A 149 18.30 -18.95 -5.89
CA GLY A 149 17.08 -18.18 -6.13
C GLY A 149 16.82 -17.98 -7.63
N ARG A 150 17.84 -17.69 -8.44
CA ARG A 150 17.71 -17.55 -9.89
C ARG A 150 17.23 -18.86 -10.53
N GLU A 151 17.86 -19.98 -10.18
CA GLU A 151 17.46 -21.30 -10.68
C GLU A 151 16.01 -21.66 -10.28
N LEU A 152 15.62 -21.31 -9.06
CA LEU A 152 14.24 -21.46 -8.60
C LEU A 152 13.24 -20.69 -9.48
N PHE A 153 13.55 -19.44 -9.84
CA PHE A 153 12.68 -18.64 -10.71
C PHE A 153 12.63 -19.16 -12.15
N LYS A 154 13.72 -19.74 -12.68
CA LYS A 154 13.70 -20.38 -14.00
C LYS A 154 12.74 -21.56 -14.10
N THR A 155 12.48 -22.26 -12.99
CA THR A 155 11.52 -23.37 -12.98
C THR A 155 10.08 -22.91 -13.19
N LEU A 156 9.77 -21.63 -12.95
CA LEU A 156 8.42 -21.05 -13.11
C LEU A 156 7.97 -21.01 -14.58
N LYS A 157 8.89 -21.16 -15.56
CA LYS A 157 8.56 -21.26 -16.99
C LYS A 157 7.57 -22.37 -17.34
N ILE A 158 7.43 -23.37 -16.47
CA ILE A 158 6.55 -24.52 -16.65
C ILE A 158 5.08 -24.14 -16.35
N SER A 159 4.82 -22.99 -15.75
CA SER A 159 3.45 -22.55 -15.47
C SER A 159 2.67 -22.32 -16.75
N GLU A 160 1.44 -22.86 -16.82
CA GLU A 160 0.52 -22.67 -17.97
C GLU A 160 0.18 -21.18 -18.14
N LYS A 161 -0.20 -20.52 -17.05
CA LYS A 161 -0.45 -19.06 -17.00
C LYS A 161 0.76 -18.32 -16.52
N PRO A 162 1.04 -17.11 -17.03
CA PRO A 162 2.05 -16.24 -16.43
C PRO A 162 1.73 -15.97 -14.96
N ILE A 163 2.75 -15.84 -14.15
CA ILE A 163 2.62 -15.57 -12.71
C ILE A 163 2.67 -14.07 -12.47
N LEU A 164 1.72 -13.55 -11.72
CA LEU A 164 1.69 -12.15 -11.28
C LEU A 164 2.08 -12.08 -9.80
N PHE A 165 3.27 -11.56 -9.53
CA PHE A 165 3.70 -11.27 -8.17
C PHE A 165 3.24 -9.90 -7.72
N LEU A 166 2.39 -9.87 -6.70
CA LEU A 166 1.91 -8.68 -6.01
C LEU A 166 2.64 -8.57 -4.68
N ILE A 167 3.69 -7.76 -4.66
CA ILE A 167 4.62 -7.65 -3.51
C ILE A 167 4.39 -6.32 -2.81
N ASP A 168 3.75 -6.34 -1.66
CA ASP A 168 3.51 -5.12 -0.89
C ASP A 168 4.67 -4.79 0.04
N GLU A 169 4.96 -3.51 0.20
CA GLU A 169 5.95 -2.93 1.10
C GLU A 169 7.41 -3.35 0.83
N ILE A 170 7.78 -3.54 -0.45
CA ILE A 170 9.16 -3.91 -0.84
C ILE A 170 10.22 -2.93 -0.33
N PRO A 171 10.03 -1.59 -0.31
CA PRO A 171 11.05 -0.69 0.21
C PRO A 171 11.33 -0.87 1.70
N LEU A 172 10.33 -1.26 2.50
CA LEU A 172 10.53 -1.54 3.92
C LEU A 172 11.37 -2.80 4.11
N MET A 173 11.11 -3.86 3.34
CA MET A 173 11.97 -5.04 3.34
C MET A 173 13.42 -4.69 3.02
N ILE A 174 13.67 -3.94 1.92
CA ILE A 174 15.03 -3.55 1.53
C ILE A 174 15.74 -2.82 2.67
N ARG A 175 15.04 -1.92 3.34
CA ARG A 175 15.57 -1.18 4.48
C ARG A 175 15.85 -2.06 5.70
N ASN A 176 15.05 -3.09 5.94
CA ASN A 176 15.22 -4.02 7.04
C ASN A 176 16.44 -4.97 6.86
N ILE A 177 16.94 -5.11 5.64
CA ILE A 177 18.20 -5.83 5.39
C ILE A 177 19.34 -5.00 6.01
N LYS A 178 19.94 -5.51 7.10
CA LYS A 178 20.95 -4.77 7.87
C LYS A 178 22.25 -4.51 7.09
N ASP A 179 22.63 -5.46 6.24
CA ASP A 179 23.82 -5.35 5.39
C ASP A 179 23.45 -4.62 4.09
N LYS A 180 23.98 -3.42 3.89
CA LYS A 180 23.69 -2.58 2.72
C LYS A 180 24.17 -3.20 1.40
N GLU A 181 25.28 -3.95 1.41
CA GLU A 181 25.76 -4.63 0.20
C GLU A 181 24.84 -5.80 -0.18
N ILE A 182 24.30 -6.52 0.81
CA ILE A 182 23.25 -7.54 0.56
C ILE A 182 21.99 -6.88 0.02
N ALA A 183 21.53 -5.77 0.61
CA ALA A 183 20.36 -5.05 0.15
C ALA A 183 20.51 -4.52 -1.28
N LYS A 184 21.67 -3.95 -1.60
CA LYS A 184 22.04 -3.50 -2.95
C LYS A 184 22.07 -4.67 -3.93
N SER A 185 22.74 -5.76 -3.57
CA SER A 185 22.83 -6.97 -4.40
C SER A 185 21.44 -7.58 -4.65
N PHE A 186 20.56 -7.54 -3.67
CA PHE A 186 19.17 -8.03 -3.80
C PHE A 186 18.35 -7.18 -4.76
N LEU A 187 18.49 -5.85 -4.74
CA LEU A 187 17.83 -4.96 -5.71
C LEU A 187 18.29 -5.25 -7.14
N HIS A 188 19.59 -5.39 -7.37
CA HIS A 188 20.15 -5.76 -8.68
C HIS A 188 19.69 -7.16 -9.12
N TRP A 189 19.62 -8.11 -8.20
CA TRP A 189 19.11 -9.45 -8.44
C TRP A 189 17.63 -9.43 -8.87
N LEU A 190 16.77 -8.68 -8.15
CA LEU A 190 15.36 -8.50 -8.52
C LEU A 190 15.20 -7.88 -9.92
N ARG A 191 16.03 -6.88 -10.25
CA ARG A 191 16.07 -6.33 -11.61
C ARG A 191 16.47 -7.38 -12.63
N GLY A 192 17.54 -8.12 -12.33
CA GLY A 192 18.02 -9.20 -13.19
C GLY A 192 16.95 -10.25 -13.50
N LEU A 193 16.13 -10.65 -12.51
CA LEU A 193 15.01 -11.56 -12.72
C LEU A 193 13.97 -10.97 -13.71
N ARG A 194 13.63 -9.70 -13.56
CA ARG A 194 12.63 -9.04 -14.43
C ARG A 194 13.12 -8.87 -15.87
N GLN A 195 14.44 -8.82 -16.07
CA GLN A 195 15.07 -8.62 -17.38
C GLN A 195 15.51 -9.93 -18.06
N MET A 196 15.57 -11.03 -17.31
CA MET A 196 15.93 -12.33 -17.85
C MET A 196 14.79 -12.90 -18.69
N PRO A 197 14.96 -13.13 -20.02
CA PRO A 197 13.87 -13.55 -20.90
C PRO A 197 13.12 -14.79 -20.41
N GLU A 198 13.87 -15.80 -19.95
CA GLU A 198 13.30 -17.07 -19.44
C GLU A 198 12.36 -16.88 -18.25
N ILE A 199 12.49 -15.79 -17.49
CA ILE A 199 11.66 -15.46 -16.34
C ILE A 199 10.62 -14.40 -16.71
N SER A 200 11.05 -13.33 -17.40
CA SER A 200 10.18 -12.19 -17.71
C SER A 200 9.03 -12.51 -18.67
N GLU A 201 9.17 -13.52 -19.53
CA GLU A 201 8.07 -14.01 -20.39
C GLU A 201 6.94 -14.66 -19.58
N LYS A 202 7.26 -15.22 -18.42
CA LYS A 202 6.33 -15.96 -17.56
C LYS A 202 6.01 -15.29 -16.24
N THR A 203 6.57 -14.12 -15.98
CA THR A 203 6.32 -13.39 -14.74
C THR A 203 6.04 -11.91 -14.97
N ARG A 204 5.19 -11.35 -14.15
CA ARG A 204 4.97 -9.91 -14.02
C ARG A 204 4.95 -9.55 -12.54
N TRP A 205 5.31 -8.32 -12.24
CA TRP A 205 5.47 -7.85 -10.88
C TRP A 205 4.72 -6.54 -10.66
N VAL A 206 4.00 -6.45 -9.55
CA VAL A 206 3.51 -5.20 -8.99
C VAL A 206 4.17 -5.03 -7.64
N PHE A 207 5.06 -4.08 -7.53
CA PHE A 207 5.70 -3.72 -6.27
C PHE A 207 4.92 -2.59 -5.62
N GLY A 208 4.42 -2.82 -4.40
CA GLY A 208 3.81 -1.80 -3.57
C GLY A 208 4.85 -1.01 -2.80
N SER A 209 4.75 0.31 -2.85
CA SER A 209 5.60 1.22 -2.11
C SER A 209 4.76 2.24 -1.36
N SER A 210 4.88 2.28 -0.04
CA SER A 210 4.27 3.32 0.81
C SER A 210 5.26 4.41 1.21
N ILE A 211 6.51 4.30 0.79
CA ILE A 211 7.59 5.25 1.06
C ILE A 211 8.32 5.61 -0.21
N GLY A 212 9.07 6.70 -0.20
CA GLY A 212 9.94 7.09 -1.31
C GLY A 212 10.97 6.01 -1.62
N PHE A 213 10.72 5.19 -2.64
CA PHE A 213 11.62 4.08 -2.98
C PHE A 213 13.01 4.60 -3.40
N ASN A 214 13.06 5.79 -4.01
CA ASN A 214 14.33 6.43 -4.38
C ASN A 214 15.21 6.72 -3.16
N TYR A 215 14.63 7.12 -2.05
CA TYR A 215 15.37 7.30 -0.80
C TYR A 215 16.02 6.01 -0.33
N VAL A 216 15.25 4.92 -0.30
CA VAL A 216 15.76 3.59 0.12
C VAL A 216 16.89 3.13 -0.80
N ILE A 217 16.72 3.28 -2.13
CA ILE A 217 17.73 2.95 -3.15
C ILE A 217 19.04 3.72 -2.91
N LYS A 218 18.94 5.05 -2.69
CA LYS A 218 20.10 5.90 -2.41
C LYS A 218 20.81 5.49 -1.10
N ASN A 219 20.03 5.18 -0.06
CA ASN A 219 20.57 4.81 1.25
C ASN A 219 21.34 3.48 1.25
N VAL A 220 21.02 2.55 0.35
CA VAL A 220 21.78 1.31 0.17
C VAL A 220 22.93 1.43 -0.85
N GLY A 221 23.20 2.65 -1.34
CA GLY A 221 24.34 2.94 -2.21
C GLY A 221 24.17 2.48 -3.66
N THR A 222 22.94 2.52 -4.21
CA THR A 222 22.68 2.27 -5.63
C THR A 222 21.84 3.39 -6.24
N THR A 223 21.54 3.29 -7.52
CA THR A 223 20.81 4.30 -8.29
C THR A 223 19.41 3.81 -8.69
N SER A 224 18.57 4.71 -9.19
CA SER A 224 17.22 4.38 -9.67
C SER A 224 17.21 3.41 -10.87
N GLU A 225 18.37 3.05 -11.41
CA GLU A 225 18.46 2.03 -12.48
C GLU A 225 17.82 0.70 -12.08
N VAL A 226 17.84 0.33 -10.77
CA VAL A 226 17.27 -0.93 -10.28
C VAL A 226 15.74 -1.02 -10.40
N ILE A 227 15.07 0.10 -10.70
CA ILE A 227 13.62 0.20 -10.90
C ILE A 227 13.21 0.89 -12.21
N ASN A 228 14.15 1.27 -13.08
CA ASN A 228 13.85 2.03 -14.32
C ASN A 228 13.08 1.22 -15.38
N ASP A 229 13.02 -0.10 -15.22
CA ASP A 229 12.23 -1.03 -16.03
C ASP A 229 10.76 -1.13 -15.57
N LEU A 230 10.40 -0.51 -14.44
CA LEU A 230 9.07 -0.52 -13.88
C LEU A 230 8.24 0.66 -14.37
N LYS A 231 6.98 0.44 -14.69
CA LYS A 231 6.02 1.54 -14.87
C LYS A 231 5.58 2.04 -13.49
N THR A 232 5.98 3.25 -13.14
CA THR A 232 5.46 3.87 -11.92
C THR A 232 4.03 4.33 -12.14
N ILE A 233 3.12 3.87 -11.28
CA ILE A 233 1.73 4.30 -11.20
C ILE A 233 1.52 4.88 -9.81
N ARG A 234 1.08 6.12 -9.75
CA ARG A 234 0.79 6.82 -8.50
C ARG A 234 -0.70 6.73 -8.21
N ILE A 235 -1.06 6.34 -6.98
CA ILE A 235 -2.44 6.40 -6.50
C ILE A 235 -2.62 7.80 -5.90
N ALA A 236 -3.56 8.55 -6.47
CA ALA A 236 -3.95 9.85 -5.96
C ALA A 236 -5.07 9.73 -4.91
N GLU A 237 -5.34 10.83 -4.21
CA GLU A 237 -6.58 11.04 -3.46
C GLU A 237 -7.81 10.85 -4.37
N PHE A 238 -8.99 10.79 -3.79
CA PHE A 238 -10.23 10.84 -4.58
C PHE A 238 -10.40 12.23 -5.22
N GLU A 239 -10.94 12.25 -6.42
CA GLU A 239 -11.51 13.47 -6.96
C GLU A 239 -12.75 13.86 -6.15
N ARG A 240 -13.16 15.13 -6.23
CA ARG A 240 -14.29 15.64 -5.44
C ARG A 240 -15.55 14.81 -5.66
N SER A 241 -15.90 14.51 -6.90
CA SER A 241 -17.08 13.70 -7.24
C SER A 241 -17.01 12.29 -6.65
N GLN A 242 -15.85 11.63 -6.76
CA GLN A 242 -15.62 10.31 -6.17
C GLN A 242 -15.78 10.32 -4.65
N ALA A 243 -15.25 11.37 -3.99
CA ALA A 243 -15.36 11.54 -2.55
C ALA A 243 -16.81 11.82 -2.10
N GLU A 244 -17.56 12.63 -2.85
CA GLU A 244 -18.98 12.89 -2.58
C GLU A 244 -19.82 11.61 -2.65
N ASP A 245 -19.62 10.82 -3.70
CA ASP A 245 -20.33 9.57 -3.89
C ASP A 245 -19.93 8.51 -2.83
N PHE A 246 -18.64 8.47 -2.46
CA PHE A 246 -18.16 7.63 -1.36
C PHE A 246 -18.80 7.99 -0.02
N ILE A 247 -18.89 9.28 0.31
CA ILE A 247 -19.52 9.77 1.54
C ILE A 247 -21.01 9.41 1.55
N LYS A 248 -21.74 9.70 0.46
CA LYS A 248 -23.16 9.36 0.32
C LYS A 248 -23.39 7.88 0.54
N LYS A 249 -22.61 7.03 -0.16
CA LYS A 249 -22.74 5.58 -0.08
C LYS A 249 -22.55 5.07 1.35
N LEU A 250 -21.46 5.48 2.02
CA LEU A 250 -21.17 5.04 3.38
C LEU A 250 -22.24 5.49 4.39
N ILE A 251 -22.71 6.72 4.28
CA ILE A 251 -23.74 7.24 5.22
C ILE A 251 -25.08 6.57 4.99
N ASP A 252 -25.51 6.40 3.73
CA ASP A 252 -26.78 5.71 3.40
C ASP A 252 -26.75 4.26 3.92
N GLU A 253 -25.68 3.53 3.66
CA GLU A 253 -25.57 2.12 4.08
C GLU A 253 -25.50 1.92 5.61
N GLU A 254 -24.91 2.86 6.35
CA GLU A 254 -24.68 2.75 7.79
C GLU A 254 -25.83 3.30 8.65
N ILE A 255 -26.51 4.36 8.20
CA ILE A 255 -27.58 5.02 8.97
C ILE A 255 -28.87 5.28 8.16
N GLU A 256 -28.96 4.73 6.94
CA GLU A 256 -30.17 4.72 6.10
C GLU A 256 -30.71 6.10 5.74
N ILE A 257 -29.82 7.08 5.50
CA ILE A 257 -30.15 8.43 5.07
C ILE A 257 -29.92 8.54 3.55
N LYS A 258 -31.01 8.50 2.76
CA LYS A 258 -30.95 8.51 1.28
C LYS A 258 -30.70 9.89 0.68
N ASP A 259 -31.28 10.92 1.26
CA ASP A 259 -31.19 12.31 0.77
C ASP A 259 -30.26 13.11 1.70
N LEU A 260 -28.94 12.81 1.62
CA LEU A 260 -27.95 13.52 2.42
C LEU A 260 -27.82 14.97 1.93
N ASP A 261 -27.99 15.92 2.84
CA ASP A 261 -27.81 17.33 2.55
C ASP A 261 -26.40 17.62 2.05
N SER A 262 -26.28 18.33 0.93
CA SER A 262 -24.99 18.71 0.36
C SER A 262 -24.11 19.51 1.32
N SER A 263 -24.70 20.26 2.25
CA SER A 263 -23.97 20.99 3.29
C SER A 263 -23.20 20.06 4.25
N ILE A 264 -23.70 18.84 4.49
CA ILE A 264 -23.01 17.82 5.27
C ILE A 264 -21.77 17.32 4.50
N ILE A 265 -21.94 17.02 3.21
CA ILE A 265 -20.84 16.54 2.35
C ILE A 265 -19.75 17.61 2.24
N ASP A 266 -20.14 18.84 1.93
CA ASP A 266 -19.24 19.99 1.84
C ASP A 266 -18.51 20.24 3.16
N GLY A 267 -19.21 20.13 4.28
CA GLY A 267 -18.65 20.26 5.61
C GLY A 267 -17.60 19.19 5.91
N LEU A 268 -17.88 17.92 5.59
CA LEU A 268 -16.94 16.81 5.76
C LEU A 268 -15.67 17.01 4.89
N LEU A 269 -15.86 17.32 3.60
CA LEU A 269 -14.75 17.56 2.68
C LEU A 269 -13.90 18.77 3.09
N HIS A 270 -14.54 19.85 3.54
CA HIS A 270 -13.85 21.04 4.05
C HIS A 270 -13.02 20.73 5.32
N LYS A 271 -13.54 19.91 6.22
CA LYS A 271 -12.81 19.51 7.45
C LYS A 271 -11.63 18.63 7.17
N VAL A 272 -11.80 17.61 6.32
CA VAL A 272 -10.71 16.69 5.95
C VAL A 272 -9.67 17.39 5.09
N GLY A 273 -10.10 18.31 4.21
CA GLY A 273 -9.27 18.99 3.21
C GLY A 273 -9.05 18.09 2.00
N THR A 274 -7.96 17.34 1.96
CA THR A 274 -7.68 16.41 0.86
C THR A 274 -8.45 15.10 1.07
N PRO A 275 -9.25 14.63 0.09
CA PRO A 275 -10.15 13.50 0.25
C PRO A 275 -9.43 12.15 0.14
N ILE A 276 -8.60 11.84 1.12
CA ILE A 276 -7.96 10.53 1.26
C ILE A 276 -9.01 9.54 1.79
N PRO A 277 -9.19 8.36 1.14
CA PRO A 277 -10.22 7.39 1.54
C PRO A 277 -10.27 7.12 3.04
N PHE A 278 -9.12 6.85 3.63
CA PHE A 278 -9.02 6.56 5.06
C PHE A 278 -9.47 7.72 5.95
N PHE A 279 -9.13 8.97 5.60
CA PHE A 279 -9.54 10.13 6.40
C PHE A 279 -11.05 10.34 6.35
N LEU A 280 -11.65 10.11 5.18
CA LEU A 280 -13.08 10.12 5.02
C LEU A 280 -13.76 9.03 5.86
N GLN A 281 -13.21 7.80 5.83
CA GLN A 281 -13.72 6.69 6.65
C GLN A 281 -13.68 7.01 8.16
N VAL A 282 -12.59 7.61 8.65
CA VAL A 282 -12.48 7.96 10.08
C VAL A 282 -13.51 9.01 10.49
N ILE A 283 -13.62 10.13 9.74
CA ILE A 283 -14.58 11.18 10.11
C ILE A 283 -16.02 10.71 9.99
N ILE A 284 -16.34 9.90 8.97
CA ILE A 284 -17.67 9.30 8.80
C ILE A 284 -17.97 8.33 9.95
N ASN A 285 -16.99 7.54 10.39
CA ASN A 285 -17.16 6.66 11.54
C ASN A 285 -17.53 7.43 12.81
N GLU A 286 -16.82 8.52 13.09
CA GLU A 286 -17.10 9.36 14.25
C GLU A 286 -18.49 10.03 14.13
N LEU A 287 -18.85 10.50 12.93
CA LEU A 287 -20.17 11.08 12.65
C LEU A 287 -21.30 10.06 12.88
N ILE A 288 -21.14 8.84 12.35
CA ILE A 288 -22.08 7.73 12.51
C ILE A 288 -22.24 7.36 13.99
N ASN A 289 -21.13 7.29 14.74
CA ASN A 289 -21.17 6.99 16.17
C ASN A 289 -21.96 8.05 16.96
N LEU A 290 -21.81 9.32 16.63
CA LEU A 290 -22.57 10.40 17.25
C LEU A 290 -24.06 10.30 16.91
N VAL A 291 -24.42 9.99 15.66
CA VAL A 291 -25.82 9.80 15.24
C VAL A 291 -26.44 8.58 15.91
N LYS A 292 -25.75 7.44 15.94
CA LYS A 292 -26.19 6.22 16.67
C LYS A 292 -26.29 6.47 18.18
N GLY A 293 -25.53 7.43 18.71
CA GLY A 293 -25.62 7.92 20.09
C GLY A 293 -26.80 8.86 20.36
N GLY A 294 -27.70 9.08 19.37
CA GLY A 294 -28.92 9.88 19.51
C GLY A 294 -28.78 11.35 19.13
N ARG A 295 -27.68 11.75 18.50
CA ARG A 295 -27.48 13.11 17.97
C ARG A 295 -28.13 13.24 16.58
N PHE A 296 -28.73 14.40 16.29
CA PHE A 296 -29.27 14.68 14.97
C PHE A 296 -28.14 15.03 13.99
N LEU A 297 -28.18 14.46 12.77
CA LEU A 297 -27.26 14.80 11.71
C LEU A 297 -27.44 16.26 11.30
N SER A 298 -26.39 17.06 11.45
CA SER A 298 -26.39 18.49 11.14
C SER A 298 -24.97 18.96 10.81
N PRO A 299 -24.80 20.12 10.14
CA PRO A 299 -23.47 20.70 9.91
C PRO A 299 -22.66 20.92 11.19
N ASP A 300 -23.31 21.25 12.32
CA ASP A 300 -22.62 21.43 13.61
C ASP A 300 -22.05 20.11 14.14
N LEU A 301 -22.73 18.98 13.89
CA LEU A 301 -22.24 17.65 14.30
C LEU A 301 -20.92 17.27 13.64
N ILE A 302 -20.64 17.82 12.44
CA ILE A 302 -19.37 17.58 11.73
C ILE A 302 -18.18 18.12 12.54
N LYS A 303 -18.35 19.26 13.23
CA LYS A 303 -17.30 19.79 14.10
C LYS A 303 -17.01 18.82 15.24
N ASP A 304 -18.04 18.29 15.88
CA ASP A 304 -17.88 17.35 16.98
C ASP A 304 -17.23 16.05 16.48
N ALA A 305 -17.63 15.52 15.31
CA ALA A 305 -17.00 14.36 14.68
C ALA A 305 -15.50 14.61 14.38
N TYR A 306 -15.16 15.79 13.87
CA TYR A 306 -13.79 16.18 13.62
C TYR A 306 -12.94 16.30 14.91
N ASP A 307 -13.51 16.87 15.96
CA ASP A 307 -12.85 16.97 17.28
C ASP A 307 -12.64 15.58 17.90
N GLN A 308 -13.60 14.65 17.71
CA GLN A 308 -13.42 13.23 18.09
C GLN A 308 -12.34 12.55 17.27
N MET A 309 -12.30 12.74 15.95
CA MET A 309 -11.25 12.22 15.08
C MET A 309 -9.84 12.63 15.54
N LEU A 310 -9.68 13.85 16.05
CA LEU A 310 -8.43 14.37 16.58
C LEU A 310 -8.21 14.03 18.06
N SER A 311 -9.12 13.34 18.72
CA SER A 311 -9.03 13.02 20.16
C SER A 311 -7.86 12.06 20.45
N PRO A 312 -7.40 11.97 21.73
CA PRO A 312 -6.35 11.01 22.11
C PRO A 312 -6.71 9.54 21.81
N TRP A 313 -7.99 9.18 21.80
CA TRP A 313 -8.45 7.83 21.49
C TRP A 313 -8.16 7.43 20.03
N ASN A 314 -8.21 8.39 19.12
CA ASN A 314 -7.99 8.21 17.69
C ASN A 314 -6.55 8.58 17.25
N ARG A 315 -5.68 8.94 18.19
CA ARG A 315 -4.29 9.35 17.92
C ARG A 315 -3.54 8.32 17.09
N SER A 316 -3.71 7.03 17.36
CA SER A 316 -3.04 5.94 16.66
C SER A 316 -3.32 5.90 15.15
N TYR A 317 -4.41 6.49 14.67
CA TYR A 317 -4.70 6.58 13.24
C TYR A 317 -3.69 7.45 12.48
N PHE A 318 -3.07 8.41 13.15
CA PHE A 318 -2.14 9.37 12.55
C PHE A 318 -0.70 9.25 13.07
N GLU A 319 -0.49 8.57 14.20
CA GLU A 319 0.82 8.46 14.86
C GLU A 319 1.91 7.95 13.92
N HIS A 320 1.55 7.08 12.98
CA HIS A 320 2.49 6.57 12.00
C HIS A 320 3.14 7.66 11.13
N TYR A 321 2.51 8.81 10.91
CA TYR A 321 3.15 9.94 10.23
C TYR A 321 4.32 10.51 11.02
N TYR A 322 4.23 10.55 12.35
CA TYR A 322 5.31 11.03 13.20
C TYR A 322 6.41 9.98 13.40
N GLU A 323 6.03 8.72 13.61
CA GLU A 323 6.94 7.61 13.87
C GLU A 323 7.80 7.27 12.65
N ARG A 324 7.21 7.31 11.44
CA ARG A 324 7.91 7.01 10.19
C ARG A 324 9.12 7.89 9.92
N LEU A 325 9.12 9.13 10.36
CA LEU A 325 10.29 10.01 10.20
C LEU A 325 11.52 9.47 10.92
N ALA A 326 11.35 8.82 12.08
CA ALA A 326 12.44 8.12 12.76
C ALA A 326 12.84 6.80 12.07
N ILE A 327 11.96 6.29 11.20
CA ILE A 327 12.23 5.14 10.35
C ILE A 327 13.08 5.55 9.13
N TYR A 328 12.78 6.71 8.52
CA TYR A 328 13.46 7.14 7.29
C TYR A 328 14.80 7.80 7.55
N TYR A 329 14.88 8.61 8.58
CA TYR A 329 16.04 9.44 8.85
C TYR A 329 16.80 8.95 10.08
N GLU A 330 18.12 9.12 10.06
CA GLU A 330 18.95 8.96 11.24
C GLU A 330 18.46 9.89 12.38
N PRO A 331 18.67 9.55 13.66
CA PRO A 331 18.03 10.23 14.79
C PRO A 331 18.17 11.75 14.80
N GLN A 332 19.34 12.28 14.40
CA GLN A 332 19.58 13.72 14.31
C GLN A 332 18.72 14.34 13.21
N MET A 333 18.76 13.76 12.01
CA MET A 333 17.99 14.24 10.85
C MET A 333 16.49 14.12 11.07
N ALA A 334 16.01 13.03 11.64
CA ALA A 334 14.60 12.85 12.00
C ALA A 334 14.10 13.99 12.91
N ARG A 335 14.93 14.44 13.85
CA ARG A 335 14.62 15.57 14.74
C ARG A 335 14.50 16.88 13.96
N VAL A 336 15.41 17.12 13.03
CA VAL A 336 15.40 18.33 12.18
C VAL A 336 14.15 18.36 11.31
N VAL A 337 13.84 17.26 10.63
CA VAL A 337 12.64 17.11 9.78
C VAL A 337 11.35 17.35 10.60
N LYS A 338 11.27 16.79 11.81
CA LYS A 338 10.13 17.03 12.72
C LYS A 338 9.99 18.50 13.10
N LYS A 339 11.09 19.22 13.33
CA LYS A 339 11.07 20.65 13.59
C LYS A 339 10.62 21.46 12.37
N MET A 340 11.05 21.09 11.17
CA MET A 340 10.60 21.72 9.92
C MET A 340 9.07 21.56 9.75
N LEU A 341 8.54 20.36 9.96
CA LEU A 341 7.10 20.11 9.92
C LEU A 341 6.35 20.87 11.01
N SER A 342 6.88 20.95 12.24
CA SER A 342 6.26 21.74 13.31
C SER A 342 6.24 23.25 12.98
N LEU A 343 7.27 23.77 12.29
CA LEU A 343 7.28 25.15 11.82
C LEU A 343 6.18 25.40 10.77
N ILE A 344 6.06 24.49 9.78
CA ILE A 344 5.01 24.57 8.76
C ILE A 344 3.62 24.47 9.40
N ALA A 345 3.44 23.57 10.38
CA ALA A 345 2.16 23.41 11.06
C ALA A 345 1.72 24.70 11.81
N LYS A 346 2.66 25.39 12.44
CA LYS A 346 2.40 26.62 13.20
C LYS A 346 2.10 27.83 12.34
N LYS A 347 2.80 27.97 11.21
CA LYS A 347 2.72 29.16 10.34
C LYS A 347 1.75 29.00 9.18
N ASP A 348 1.12 27.84 9.01
CA ASP A 348 0.31 27.43 7.86
C ASP A 348 1.10 27.28 6.57
N THR A 349 1.92 28.26 6.21
CA THR A 349 2.82 28.28 5.06
C THR A 349 4.20 28.76 5.49
N VAL A 350 5.25 28.16 4.94
CA VAL A 350 6.64 28.54 5.20
C VAL A 350 7.39 28.56 3.87
N ASN A 351 8.18 29.60 3.61
CA ASN A 351 8.98 29.63 2.40
C ASN A 351 10.21 28.74 2.52
N GLU A 352 10.74 28.35 1.37
CA GLU A 352 11.88 27.42 1.28
C GLU A 352 13.13 27.99 1.97
N THR A 353 13.36 29.31 1.89
CA THR A 353 14.50 29.98 2.53
C THR A 353 14.45 29.84 4.06
N GLU A 354 13.28 30.04 4.65
CA GLU A 354 13.09 29.90 6.10
C GLU A 354 13.29 28.46 6.57
N LEU A 355 12.84 27.47 5.78
CA LEU A 355 13.09 26.06 6.05
C LEU A 355 14.59 25.73 5.95
N LEU A 356 15.29 26.29 4.97
CA LEU A 356 16.72 26.10 4.80
C LEU A 356 17.52 26.73 5.98
N GLU A 357 17.11 27.90 6.43
CA GLU A 357 17.72 28.54 7.62
C GLU A 357 17.54 27.71 8.87
N LEU A 358 16.33 27.17 9.09
CA LEU A 358 16.08 26.24 10.19
C LEU A 358 16.96 24.99 10.08
N PHE A 359 17.00 24.38 8.89
CA PHE A 359 17.78 23.19 8.60
C PHE A 359 19.27 23.43 8.92
N ARG A 360 19.88 24.47 8.36
CA ARG A 360 21.29 24.81 8.57
C ARG A 360 21.63 25.06 10.04
N ARG A 361 20.74 25.71 10.79
CA ARG A 361 20.92 25.96 12.22
C ARG A 361 20.93 24.67 13.04
N GLU A 362 20.07 23.71 12.70
CA GLU A 362 19.91 22.48 13.48
C GLU A 362 21.00 21.43 13.21
N ILE A 363 21.64 21.46 12.05
CA ILE A 363 22.70 20.52 11.67
C ILE A 363 24.11 21.09 11.80
N GLU A 364 24.23 22.33 12.30
CA GLU A 364 25.53 23.01 12.49
C GLU A 364 26.38 23.11 11.19
N GLY A 365 25.73 23.22 10.04
CA GLY A 365 26.38 23.38 8.73
C GLY A 365 27.12 22.15 8.20
N LYS A 366 26.86 20.95 8.72
CA LYS A 366 27.51 19.70 8.30
C LYS A 366 26.92 19.07 7.06
N GLU A 367 25.71 19.45 6.68
CA GLU A 367 24.98 18.89 5.52
C GLU A 367 24.80 19.97 4.44
N ASP A 368 24.73 19.54 3.19
CA ASP A 368 24.61 20.42 2.04
C ASP A 368 23.15 20.68 1.64
N GLU A 369 22.97 21.57 0.68
CA GLU A 369 21.66 21.92 0.11
C GLU A 369 21.03 20.76 -0.68
N ASP A 370 21.83 19.83 -1.17
CA ASP A 370 21.34 18.64 -1.88
C ASP A 370 20.59 17.72 -0.91
N THR A 371 21.10 17.57 0.31
CA THR A 371 20.41 16.81 1.39
C THR A 371 19.10 17.48 1.78
N PHE A 372 19.08 18.81 1.93
CA PHE A 372 17.87 19.57 2.20
C PHE A 372 16.82 19.40 1.10
N SER A 373 17.22 19.56 -0.17
CA SER A 373 16.34 19.41 -1.34
C SER A 373 15.75 17.99 -1.43
N LEU A 374 16.56 16.96 -1.12
CA LEU A 374 16.11 15.58 -1.08
C LEU A 374 15.04 15.38 0.01
N ILE A 375 15.25 15.92 1.20
CA ILE A 375 14.29 15.83 2.31
C ILE A 375 12.95 16.47 1.92
N LEU A 376 12.97 17.65 1.32
CA LEU A 376 11.73 18.29 0.87
C LEU A 376 11.00 17.45 -0.20
N SER A 377 11.75 16.92 -1.16
CA SER A 377 11.18 16.00 -2.17
C SER A 377 10.58 14.74 -1.54
N ASP A 378 11.23 14.16 -0.54
CA ASP A 378 10.70 13.00 0.17
C ASP A 378 9.42 13.34 0.94
N LEU A 379 9.39 14.49 1.62
CA LEU A 379 8.20 14.96 2.34
C LEU A 379 7.01 15.24 1.42
N GLU A 380 7.26 15.75 0.20
CA GLU A 380 6.23 15.91 -0.83
C GLU A 380 5.75 14.55 -1.36
N ASN A 381 6.68 13.65 -1.68
CA ASN A 381 6.36 12.32 -2.19
C ASN A 381 5.57 11.46 -1.18
N ASP A 382 5.88 11.62 0.10
CA ASP A 382 5.22 10.91 1.21
C ASP A 382 3.99 11.64 1.76
N PHE A 383 3.57 12.72 1.07
CA PHE A 383 2.34 13.43 1.35
C PHE A 383 2.29 14.14 2.72
N TYR A 384 3.44 14.57 3.25
CA TYR A 384 3.45 15.45 4.43
C TYR A 384 3.16 16.88 4.03
N VAL A 385 3.81 17.35 2.98
CA VAL A 385 3.72 18.73 2.52
C VAL A 385 3.44 18.80 1.02
N VAL A 386 2.98 19.94 0.59
CA VAL A 386 2.86 20.33 -0.83
C VAL A 386 3.54 21.67 -1.03
N LYS A 387 4.32 21.77 -2.11
CA LYS A 387 4.91 23.03 -2.57
C LYS A 387 3.90 23.79 -3.41
N ARG A 388 3.68 25.07 -3.08
CA ARG A 388 2.92 26.02 -3.89
C ARG A 388 3.80 27.25 -4.12
N ASP A 389 4.21 27.45 -5.37
CA ASP A 389 5.20 28.45 -5.75
C ASP A 389 6.51 28.27 -4.95
N THR A 390 6.77 29.16 -4.01
CA THR A 390 7.97 29.15 -3.13
C THR A 390 7.65 28.74 -1.69
N TYR A 391 6.40 28.38 -1.38
CA TYR A 391 5.95 28.05 -0.03
C TYR A 391 5.60 26.59 0.11
N TYR A 392 5.86 26.06 1.28
CA TYR A 392 5.46 24.73 1.72
C TYR A 392 4.33 24.82 2.73
N GLN A 393 3.34 23.97 2.59
CA GLN A 393 2.22 23.78 3.53
C GLN A 393 1.97 22.31 3.74
N PHE A 394 1.28 21.94 4.82
CA PHE A 394 0.82 20.55 4.96
C PHE A 394 -0.09 20.16 3.78
N SER A 395 0.05 18.90 3.32
CA SER A 395 -0.76 18.34 2.22
C SER A 395 -2.23 18.27 2.56
N THR A 396 -2.59 18.13 3.84
CA THR A 396 -3.96 18.14 4.32
C THR A 396 -4.12 18.99 5.58
N LYS A 397 -5.26 19.66 5.70
CA LYS A 397 -5.64 20.40 6.90
C LYS A 397 -5.68 19.48 8.14
N LEU A 398 -6.22 18.28 7.97
CA LEU A 398 -6.33 17.29 9.04
C LEU A 398 -4.96 16.92 9.63
N LEU A 399 -3.98 16.61 8.77
CA LEU A 399 -2.63 16.25 9.24
C LEU A 399 -1.94 17.43 9.93
N LYS A 400 -2.15 18.67 9.43
CA LYS A 400 -1.66 19.89 10.09
C LYS A 400 -2.25 20.04 11.48
N ASP A 401 -3.60 19.96 11.61
CA ASP A 401 -4.29 20.16 12.87
C ASP A 401 -3.90 19.08 13.90
N TRP A 402 -3.74 17.83 13.44
CA TRP A 402 -3.24 16.75 14.25
C TRP A 402 -1.79 17.00 14.71
N TRP A 403 -0.90 17.45 13.81
CA TRP A 403 0.49 17.76 14.13
C TRP A 403 0.58 18.87 15.16
N ASN A 404 -0.17 19.95 14.97
CA ASN A 404 -0.22 21.05 15.93
C ASN A 404 -0.72 20.61 17.31
N ARG A 405 -1.70 19.73 17.34
CA ARG A 405 -2.28 19.25 18.61
C ARG A 405 -1.29 18.44 19.45
N TYR A 406 -0.44 17.66 18.81
CA TYR A 406 0.41 16.68 19.52
C TYR A 406 1.90 17.03 19.52
N TYR A 407 2.36 17.83 18.56
CA TYR A 407 3.80 18.10 18.32
C TYR A 407 4.10 19.57 17.97
N GLY A 408 3.10 20.42 17.97
CA GLY A 408 3.19 21.86 17.68
C GLY A 408 3.76 22.73 18.81
#